data_b34b0473b7e76404dbf990722da8de5a
#
_entry.id   b34b0473b7e76404dbf990722da8de5a
#
_cell.length_a   1.000
_cell.length_b   1.000
_cell.length_c   1.000
_cell.angle_alpha   90.00
_cell.angle_beta   90.00
_cell.angle_gamma   90.00
#
_symmetry.space_group_name_H-M   'P 1'
#
loop_
_entity.id
_entity.type
_entity.pdbx_description
1 polymer ?
#
loop_
_entity_poly.entity_id
_entity_poly.type
_entity_poly.pdbx_seq_one_letter_code
_entity_poly.pdbx_strand_id
1 'polypeptide(L)'
;MKKVIKIQNMFGHEIMALLFAKSLKLPAVIIPNKDNKEEFEKEAAKIYDNLSFFYDVKLIPFEEKEMYEQMSWDVISDLKTGKLADEAWDAFASAKLTPCRSTSDLPKFESLSNLSGTPNILVVPQKLVSDGECGVTAAQQSVNPSVFNFLKAEEAQLVLGQHFNKVADLELVKRLAEDFQMYVPGMTEDEEVFGIRGVRHCMYYNMYRQLSCSVGIAGTHTWYMLAMFPEIPQIILYNKNGVEHWEAIAAAERKSGRDIYVIGFDENTDMVELSKQIKETFFYLVVKNGFTNVD
;
A
#
# COMPACT_ATOMS: atom_id res chain seq x y z
N MET A 1 17.19 -27.26 -3.58
CA MET A 1 17.11 -26.06 -2.72
C MET A 1 15.67 -25.88 -2.24
N LYS A 2 15.47 -25.30 -1.08
CA LYS A 2 14.12 -25.03 -0.55
C LYS A 2 13.61 -23.70 -1.11
N LYS A 3 12.44 -23.70 -1.75
CA LYS A 3 11.81 -22.48 -2.26
C LYS A 3 11.34 -21.58 -1.12
N VAL A 4 11.63 -20.29 -1.22
CA VAL A 4 11.23 -19.28 -0.24
C VAL A 4 10.84 -17.99 -0.94
N ILE A 5 9.99 -17.20 -0.29
CA ILE A 5 9.76 -15.82 -0.72
C ILE A 5 10.74 -14.91 0.03
N LYS A 6 11.54 -14.21 -0.75
CA LYS A 6 12.55 -13.27 -0.27
C LYS A 6 11.91 -11.96 0.16
N ILE A 7 12.20 -11.52 1.39
CA ILE A 7 11.84 -10.20 1.89
C ILE A 7 13.05 -9.29 1.82
N GLN A 8 12.89 -8.13 1.20
CA GLN A 8 13.89 -7.07 1.08
C GLN A 8 13.45 -5.81 1.83
N ASN A 9 14.36 -4.86 2.01
CA ASN A 9 14.11 -3.63 2.75
C ASN A 9 13.33 -2.60 1.91
N MET A 10 12.02 -2.76 1.80
CA MET A 10 11.11 -1.70 1.33
C MET A 10 9.70 -2.02 1.83
N PHE A 11 9.09 -1.10 2.57
CA PHE A 11 7.81 -1.34 3.26
C PHE A 11 6.71 -1.94 2.36
N GLY A 12 6.50 -1.41 1.17
CA GLY A 12 5.53 -1.98 0.22
C GLY A 12 5.92 -3.38 -0.25
N HIS A 13 7.20 -3.61 -0.52
CA HIS A 13 7.71 -4.91 -0.93
C HIS A 13 7.67 -5.94 0.20
N GLU A 14 7.86 -5.53 1.46
CA GLU A 14 7.71 -6.41 2.62
C GLU A 14 6.30 -6.99 2.70
N ILE A 15 5.29 -6.13 2.59
CA ILE A 15 3.88 -6.55 2.63
C ILE A 15 3.52 -7.45 1.44
N MET A 16 3.99 -7.10 0.26
CA MET A 16 3.78 -7.90 -0.95
C MET A 16 4.42 -9.28 -0.82
N ALA A 17 5.68 -9.33 -0.37
CA ALA A 17 6.38 -10.60 -0.16
C ALA A 17 5.66 -11.50 0.86
N LEU A 18 5.16 -10.93 1.95
CA LEU A 18 4.37 -11.65 2.95
C LEU A 18 3.06 -12.20 2.37
N LEU A 19 2.34 -11.39 1.60
CA LEU A 19 1.09 -11.81 0.97
C LEU A 19 1.33 -12.96 -0.03
N PHE A 20 2.41 -12.86 -0.82
CA PHE A 20 2.83 -13.94 -1.73
C PHE A 20 3.25 -15.20 -1.00
N ALA A 21 4.05 -15.07 0.05
CA ALA A 21 4.43 -16.21 0.87
C ALA A 21 3.21 -16.97 1.37
N LYS A 22 2.20 -16.23 1.82
CA LYS A 22 0.93 -16.82 2.29
C LYS A 22 0.13 -17.46 1.15
N SER A 23 -0.04 -16.77 0.02
CA SER A 23 -0.81 -17.25 -1.11
C SER A 23 -0.21 -18.53 -1.73
N LEU A 24 1.11 -18.57 -1.85
CA LEU A 24 1.84 -19.70 -2.41
C LEU A 24 2.18 -20.79 -1.38
N LYS A 25 1.83 -20.56 -0.09
CA LYS A 25 2.16 -21.46 1.04
C LYS A 25 3.68 -21.73 1.13
N LEU A 26 4.47 -20.71 0.86
CA LEU A 26 5.93 -20.75 0.96
C LEU A 26 6.37 -19.97 2.21
N PRO A 27 7.51 -20.33 2.83
CA PRO A 27 8.04 -19.55 3.93
C PRO A 27 8.53 -18.18 3.45
N ALA A 28 8.25 -17.15 4.24
CA ALA A 28 8.81 -15.81 4.08
C ALA A 28 10.17 -15.75 4.79
N VAL A 29 11.22 -15.41 4.06
CA VAL A 29 12.59 -15.39 4.58
C VAL A 29 13.23 -14.02 4.28
N ILE A 30 13.83 -13.42 5.30
CA ILE A 30 14.51 -12.15 5.18
C ILE A 30 15.87 -12.36 4.57
N ILE A 31 16.05 -11.86 3.35
CA ILE A 31 17.30 -11.95 2.57
C ILE A 31 17.58 -10.58 1.95
N PRO A 32 18.22 -9.66 2.68
CA PRO A 32 18.61 -8.36 2.14
C PRO A 32 19.51 -8.48 0.91
N ASN A 33 19.42 -7.50 0.03
CA ASN A 33 20.22 -7.46 -1.20
C ASN A 33 21.61 -6.88 -0.90
N LYS A 34 22.38 -7.60 -0.08
CA LYS A 34 23.73 -7.22 0.38
C LYS A 34 24.70 -8.36 0.17
N ASP A 35 25.89 -8.02 -0.34
CA ASP A 35 26.98 -8.97 -0.56
C ASP A 35 27.98 -9.02 0.59
N ASN A 36 27.99 -7.99 1.45
CA ASN A 36 28.79 -7.92 2.66
C ASN A 36 28.00 -8.49 3.84
N LYS A 37 28.64 -9.37 4.63
CA LYS A 37 28.02 -10.04 5.77
C LYS A 37 27.52 -9.05 6.83
N GLU A 38 28.33 -8.07 7.21
CA GLU A 38 27.97 -7.11 8.25
C GLU A 38 26.75 -6.25 7.85
N GLU A 39 26.73 -5.77 6.61
CA GLU A 39 25.59 -5.02 6.06
C GLU A 39 24.35 -5.89 5.95
N PHE A 40 24.50 -7.15 5.52
CA PHE A 40 23.41 -8.11 5.43
C PHE A 40 22.77 -8.34 6.79
N GLU A 41 23.57 -8.68 7.80
CA GLU A 41 23.09 -8.98 9.15
C GLU A 41 22.43 -7.76 9.81
N LYS A 42 23.00 -6.57 9.62
CA LYS A 42 22.42 -5.31 10.10
C LYS A 42 21.06 -5.01 9.47
N GLU A 43 20.96 -5.13 8.16
CA GLU A 43 19.70 -4.87 7.45
C GLU A 43 18.66 -5.96 7.73
N ALA A 44 19.08 -7.23 7.78
CA ALA A 44 18.21 -8.35 8.11
C ALA A 44 17.62 -8.21 9.52
N ALA A 45 18.41 -7.80 10.49
CA ALA A 45 17.95 -7.55 11.86
C ALA A 45 16.90 -6.42 11.88
N LYS A 46 17.14 -5.32 11.17
CA LYS A 46 16.21 -4.20 11.06
C LYS A 46 14.86 -4.62 10.44
N ILE A 47 14.89 -5.38 9.35
CA ILE A 47 13.67 -5.89 8.72
C ILE A 47 12.94 -6.85 9.66
N TYR A 48 13.69 -7.75 10.31
CA TYR A 48 13.13 -8.71 11.26
C TYR A 48 12.45 -8.02 12.43
N ASP A 49 13.07 -7.00 13.00
CA ASP A 49 12.50 -6.23 14.11
C ASP A 49 11.20 -5.53 13.74
N ASN A 50 11.08 -5.07 12.49
CA ASN A 50 9.85 -4.45 12.00
C ASN A 50 8.74 -5.47 11.75
N LEU A 51 9.06 -6.62 11.16
CA LEU A 51 8.06 -7.58 10.66
C LEU A 51 7.69 -8.65 11.67
N SER A 52 8.67 -9.20 12.43
CA SER A 52 8.43 -10.34 13.33
C SER A 52 7.48 -10.05 14.48
N PHE A 53 7.19 -8.78 14.72
CA PHE A 53 6.18 -8.37 15.70
C PHE A 53 4.77 -8.73 15.22
N PHE A 54 4.50 -8.61 13.90
CA PHE A 54 3.18 -8.84 13.32
C PHE A 54 3.05 -10.13 12.52
N TYR A 55 4.17 -10.65 11.96
CA TYR A 55 4.15 -11.70 10.95
C TYR A 55 5.17 -12.80 11.26
N ASP A 56 4.85 -14.02 10.86
CA ASP A 56 5.78 -15.14 10.92
C ASP A 56 6.80 -15.05 9.79
N VAL A 57 7.99 -14.53 10.11
CA VAL A 57 9.10 -14.35 9.18
C VAL A 57 10.36 -15.02 9.69
N LYS A 58 11.17 -15.54 8.78
CA LYS A 58 12.42 -16.22 9.10
C LYS A 58 13.61 -15.31 8.90
N LEU A 59 14.46 -15.20 9.93
CA LEU A 59 15.81 -14.67 9.83
C LEU A 59 16.78 -15.82 9.58
N ILE A 60 17.72 -15.65 8.64
CA ILE A 60 18.76 -16.63 8.32
C ILE A 60 20.15 -16.02 8.42
N PRO A 61 21.20 -16.80 8.73
CA PRO A 61 22.58 -16.36 8.64
C PRO A 61 22.96 -16.02 7.18
N PHE A 62 23.93 -15.13 7.01
CA PHE A 62 24.45 -14.73 5.70
C PHE A 62 24.92 -15.93 4.88
N GLU A 63 25.59 -16.87 5.52
CA GLU A 63 26.15 -18.08 4.91
C GLU A 63 25.10 -19.01 4.32
N GLU A 64 23.87 -18.93 4.79
CA GLU A 64 22.76 -19.77 4.31
C GLU A 64 22.02 -19.16 3.13
N LYS A 65 22.28 -17.90 2.75
CA LYS A 65 21.50 -17.21 1.72
C LYS A 65 21.40 -17.98 0.39
N GLU A 66 22.50 -18.65 0.01
CA GLU A 66 22.59 -19.42 -1.23
C GLU A 66 21.98 -20.84 -1.13
N MET A 67 21.56 -21.27 0.06
CA MET A 67 20.91 -22.56 0.26
C MET A 67 19.43 -22.57 -0.16
N TYR A 68 18.87 -21.41 -0.44
CA TYR A 68 17.48 -21.24 -0.79
C TYR A 68 17.29 -20.89 -2.26
N GLU A 69 16.24 -21.44 -2.87
CA GLU A 69 15.74 -20.97 -4.16
C GLU A 69 14.85 -19.75 -3.88
N GLN A 70 15.41 -18.55 -4.10
CA GLN A 70 14.81 -17.28 -3.71
C GLN A 70 13.85 -16.80 -4.79
N MET A 71 12.59 -16.58 -4.44
CA MET A 71 11.61 -15.89 -5.27
C MET A 71 11.43 -14.47 -4.70
N SER A 72 11.80 -13.47 -5.46
CA SER A 72 11.60 -12.07 -5.07
C SER A 72 10.30 -11.51 -5.65
N TRP A 73 9.87 -10.38 -5.13
CA TRP A 73 8.79 -9.58 -5.72
C TRP A 73 9.04 -9.25 -7.20
N ASP A 74 10.30 -9.04 -7.60
CA ASP A 74 10.66 -8.72 -8.97
C ASP A 74 10.34 -9.87 -9.93
N VAL A 75 10.45 -11.12 -9.47
CA VAL A 75 10.02 -12.31 -10.24
C VAL A 75 8.52 -12.29 -10.48
N ILE A 76 7.75 -11.69 -9.58
CA ILE A 76 6.31 -11.51 -9.77
C ILE A 76 6.04 -10.49 -10.88
N SER A 77 6.92 -9.51 -11.06
CA SER A 77 6.86 -8.63 -12.21
C SER A 77 7.12 -9.38 -13.52
N ASP A 78 7.94 -10.44 -13.52
CA ASP A 78 8.15 -11.31 -14.67
C ASP A 78 7.02 -12.32 -14.90
N LEU A 79 6.17 -12.56 -13.89
CA LEU A 79 4.91 -13.29 -14.03
C LEU A 79 3.88 -12.54 -14.91
N LYS A 80 4.22 -11.36 -15.41
CA LYS A 80 3.37 -10.49 -16.22
C LYS A 80 3.01 -11.06 -17.60
N THR A 81 3.68 -12.10 -18.06
CA THR A 81 3.59 -12.56 -19.46
C THR A 81 3.33 -14.06 -19.56
N GLY A 82 2.26 -14.60 -18.92
CA GLY A 82 1.91 -15.98 -19.14
C GLY A 82 0.88 -16.55 -18.17
N LYS A 83 0.49 -17.80 -18.42
CA LYS A 83 -0.52 -18.55 -17.66
C LYS A 83 -0.23 -18.62 -16.15
N LEU A 84 1.06 -18.62 -15.78
CA LEU A 84 1.51 -18.61 -14.38
C LEU A 84 1.18 -17.30 -13.65
N ALA A 85 1.10 -16.19 -14.40
CA ALA A 85 0.72 -14.90 -13.86
C ALA A 85 -0.73 -14.88 -13.39
N ASP A 86 -1.65 -15.41 -14.17
CA ASP A 86 -3.08 -15.41 -13.83
C ASP A 86 -3.35 -16.27 -12.60
N GLU A 87 -2.74 -17.48 -12.54
CA GLU A 87 -2.87 -18.36 -11.37
C GLU A 87 -2.26 -17.75 -10.10
N ALA A 88 -1.13 -17.04 -10.21
CA ALA A 88 -0.51 -16.36 -9.08
C ALA A 88 -1.37 -15.18 -8.60
N TRP A 89 -1.97 -14.42 -9.52
CA TRP A 89 -2.86 -13.32 -9.18
C TRP A 89 -4.16 -13.80 -8.55
N ASP A 90 -4.76 -14.87 -9.02
CA ASP A 90 -5.97 -15.46 -8.42
C ASP A 90 -5.66 -15.96 -6.99
N ALA A 91 -4.51 -16.58 -6.77
CA ALA A 91 -4.07 -17.00 -5.44
C ALA A 91 -3.79 -15.78 -4.53
N PHE A 92 -3.20 -14.73 -5.06
CA PHE A 92 -2.93 -13.48 -4.37
C PHE A 92 -4.23 -12.79 -3.95
N ALA A 93 -5.18 -12.62 -4.85
CA ALA A 93 -6.46 -11.97 -4.60
C ALA A 93 -7.33 -12.71 -3.57
N SER A 94 -7.10 -14.00 -3.36
CA SER A 94 -7.78 -14.77 -2.32
C SER A 94 -7.10 -14.71 -0.94
N ALA A 95 -5.88 -14.20 -0.85
CA ALA A 95 -5.13 -14.14 0.39
C ALA A 95 -5.41 -12.85 1.18
N LYS A 96 -5.31 -12.94 2.51
CA LYS A 96 -5.36 -11.80 3.44
C LYS A 96 -4.30 -11.99 4.50
N LEU A 97 -3.55 -10.96 4.81
CA LEU A 97 -2.61 -10.96 5.94
C LEU A 97 -3.37 -10.66 7.23
N THR A 98 -2.98 -11.34 8.29
CA THR A 98 -3.49 -11.07 9.63
C THR A 98 -2.29 -10.96 10.58
N PRO A 99 -2.17 -9.89 11.35
CA PRO A 99 -1.12 -9.78 12.35
C PRO A 99 -1.17 -10.95 13.34
N CYS A 100 -0.02 -11.50 13.68
CA CYS A 100 0.07 -12.61 14.65
C CYS A 100 0.01 -12.11 16.11
N ARG A 101 0.09 -10.79 16.34
CA ARG A 101 -0.01 -10.17 17.67
C ARG A 101 -1.05 -9.07 17.68
N SER A 102 -1.60 -8.80 18.87
CA SER A 102 -2.51 -7.68 19.08
C SER A 102 -1.80 -6.34 18.94
N THR A 103 -2.44 -5.41 18.25
CA THR A 103 -1.97 -4.02 18.18
C THR A 103 -2.16 -3.25 19.49
N SER A 104 -2.86 -3.84 20.48
CA SER A 104 -3.07 -3.25 21.80
C SER A 104 -1.78 -3.13 22.63
N ASP A 105 -0.77 -3.95 22.28
CA ASP A 105 0.51 -4.02 23.02
C ASP A 105 1.51 -2.98 22.53
N LEU A 106 1.14 -2.19 21.52
CA LEU A 106 1.99 -1.16 20.96
C LEU A 106 1.69 0.21 21.56
N PRO A 107 2.66 1.14 21.56
CA PRO A 107 2.42 2.52 21.97
C PRO A 107 1.22 3.11 21.25
N LYS A 108 0.29 3.67 22.02
CA LYS A 108 -0.87 4.37 21.44
C LYS A 108 -0.39 5.72 20.93
N PHE A 109 -0.43 5.91 19.64
CA PHE A 109 -0.28 7.23 19.03
C PHE A 109 -1.67 7.88 19.01
N GLU A 110 -1.89 8.88 19.85
CA GLU A 110 -3.22 9.56 19.93
C GLU A 110 -3.65 10.13 18.59
N SER A 111 -2.69 10.63 17.80
CA SER A 111 -2.93 11.14 16.43
C SER A 111 -3.36 10.08 15.41
N LEU A 112 -3.32 8.78 15.74
CA LEU A 112 -3.62 7.69 14.83
C LEU A 112 -4.73 6.77 15.35
N SER A 113 -5.11 6.92 16.61
CA SER A 113 -6.04 5.99 17.26
C SER A 113 -7.51 6.29 16.99
N ASN A 114 -7.85 7.53 16.67
CA ASN A 114 -9.23 7.96 16.51
C ASN A 114 -9.36 8.93 15.33
N LEU A 115 -9.74 8.42 14.17
CA LEU A 115 -10.23 9.26 13.10
C LEU A 115 -11.62 9.75 13.47
N SER A 116 -11.83 11.07 13.39
CA SER A 116 -13.15 11.66 13.56
C SER A 116 -13.91 11.60 12.24
N GLY A 117 -15.19 11.43 12.35
CA GLY A 117 -16.05 11.36 11.17
C GLY A 117 -16.27 9.94 10.65
N THR A 118 -17.37 9.77 9.98
CA THR A 118 -17.75 8.55 9.30
C THR A 118 -18.58 8.96 8.09
N PRO A 119 -18.20 8.58 6.88
CA PRO A 119 -17.07 7.71 6.53
C PRO A 119 -15.69 8.39 6.57
N ASN A 120 -14.63 7.61 6.74
CA ASN A 120 -13.24 8.03 6.59
C ASN A 120 -12.73 7.61 5.20
N ILE A 121 -12.30 8.58 4.39
CA ILE A 121 -11.87 8.34 3.01
C ILE A 121 -10.38 8.63 2.89
N LEU A 122 -9.59 7.62 2.54
CA LEU A 122 -8.17 7.81 2.22
C LEU A 122 -8.03 8.42 0.83
N VAL A 123 -7.31 9.52 0.72
CA VAL A 123 -7.01 10.18 -0.55
C VAL A 123 -5.51 10.17 -0.79
N VAL A 124 -5.09 9.62 -1.94
CA VAL A 124 -3.68 9.52 -2.35
C VAL A 124 -3.48 10.27 -3.66
N PRO A 125 -3.19 11.58 -3.63
CA PRO A 125 -3.13 12.39 -4.85
C PRO A 125 -1.86 12.18 -5.67
N GLN A 126 -0.81 11.62 -5.05
CA GLN A 126 0.46 11.34 -5.75
C GLN A 126 1.21 10.16 -5.13
N LYS A 127 2.08 9.55 -5.93
CA LYS A 127 3.06 8.58 -5.48
C LYS A 127 4.42 9.27 -5.37
N LEU A 128 5.06 9.13 -4.21
CA LEU A 128 6.42 9.62 -3.99
C LEU A 128 7.41 8.57 -4.48
N VAL A 129 7.88 8.73 -5.71
CA VAL A 129 8.87 7.85 -6.33
C VAL A 129 10.04 8.64 -6.88
N SER A 130 11.19 8.00 -7.01
CA SER A 130 12.31 8.56 -7.76
C SER A 130 12.02 8.48 -9.26
N ASP A 131 12.60 9.40 -10.05
CA ASP A 131 12.48 9.35 -11.50
C ASP A 131 12.99 8.01 -12.05
N GLY A 132 12.21 7.42 -12.97
CA GLY A 132 12.49 6.12 -13.55
C GLY A 132 12.05 4.92 -12.71
N GLU A 133 11.60 5.12 -11.47
CA GLU A 133 11.01 4.04 -10.67
C GLU A 133 9.66 3.63 -11.28
N CYS A 134 9.39 2.33 -11.34
CA CYS A 134 8.20 1.78 -12.00
C CYS A 134 8.10 2.09 -13.52
N GLY A 135 9.21 2.46 -14.17
CA GLY A 135 9.27 2.76 -15.61
C GLY A 135 8.67 4.10 -16.01
N VAL A 136 8.34 4.98 -15.06
CA VAL A 136 7.75 6.31 -15.28
C VAL A 136 8.42 7.35 -14.39
N THR A 137 8.30 8.64 -14.76
CA THR A 137 8.82 9.73 -13.94
C THR A 137 7.94 10.02 -12.74
N ALA A 138 8.48 10.71 -11.73
CA ALA A 138 7.71 11.13 -10.56
C ALA A 138 6.49 12.00 -10.95
N ALA A 139 6.64 12.87 -11.94
CA ALA A 139 5.54 13.70 -12.45
C ALA A 139 4.40 12.87 -13.08
N GLN A 140 4.75 11.75 -13.74
CA GLN A 140 3.77 10.82 -14.33
C GLN A 140 3.06 9.96 -13.27
N GLN A 141 3.53 9.96 -12.02
CA GLN A 141 2.92 9.24 -10.90
C GLN A 141 2.04 10.16 -10.03
N SER A 142 1.57 11.27 -10.56
CA SER A 142 0.71 12.20 -9.84
C SER A 142 -0.44 12.68 -10.71
N VAL A 143 -1.55 13.02 -10.09
CA VAL A 143 -2.66 13.73 -10.72
C VAL A 143 -2.84 15.08 -10.07
N ASN A 144 -3.42 16.03 -10.80
CA ASN A 144 -3.79 17.31 -10.21
C ASN A 144 -4.79 17.05 -9.07
N PRO A 145 -4.53 17.50 -7.83
CA PRO A 145 -5.44 17.30 -6.70
C PRO A 145 -6.87 17.77 -6.94
N SER A 146 -7.08 18.71 -7.87
CA SER A 146 -8.43 19.19 -8.23
C SER A 146 -9.38 18.09 -8.71
N VAL A 147 -8.87 16.95 -9.19
CA VAL A 147 -9.71 15.79 -9.58
C VAL A 147 -10.51 15.23 -8.40
N PHE A 148 -10.08 15.51 -7.16
CA PHE A 148 -10.75 15.09 -5.93
C PHE A 148 -11.66 16.18 -5.32
N ASN A 149 -11.84 17.33 -5.97
CA ASN A 149 -12.62 18.45 -5.40
C ASN A 149 -14.06 18.08 -5.03
N PHE A 150 -14.64 17.11 -5.68
CA PHE A 150 -15.98 16.63 -5.33
C PHE A 150 -16.06 16.05 -3.91
N LEU A 151 -14.96 15.51 -3.36
CA LEU A 151 -14.92 14.98 -2.01
C LEU A 151 -15.04 16.06 -0.93
N LYS A 152 -14.79 17.33 -1.26
CA LYS A 152 -14.94 18.47 -0.31
C LYS A 152 -16.41 18.73 0.07
N ALA A 153 -17.33 18.27 -0.78
CA ALA A 153 -18.77 18.44 -0.53
C ALA A 153 -19.39 17.27 0.27
N GLU A 154 -18.61 16.22 0.47
CA GLU A 154 -19.09 15.03 1.18
C GLU A 154 -18.94 15.21 2.70
N GLU A 155 -19.92 14.71 3.45
CA GLU A 155 -19.85 14.64 4.92
C GLU A 155 -18.94 13.50 5.37
N ALA A 156 -17.64 13.62 5.05
CA ALA A 156 -16.63 12.61 5.29
C ALA A 156 -15.36 13.21 5.86
N GLN A 157 -14.66 12.46 6.70
CA GLN A 157 -13.30 12.78 7.10
C GLN A 157 -12.34 12.35 6.00
N LEU A 158 -11.68 13.30 5.34
CA LEU A 158 -10.63 13.00 4.38
C LEU A 158 -9.30 12.73 5.11
N VAL A 159 -8.63 11.65 4.73
CA VAL A 159 -7.36 11.21 5.30
C VAL A 159 -6.32 11.20 4.20
N LEU A 160 -5.24 11.95 4.39
CA LEU A 160 -4.16 11.99 3.41
C LEU A 160 -3.28 10.74 3.51
N GLY A 161 -3.23 9.96 2.42
CA GLY A 161 -2.33 8.83 2.27
C GLY A 161 -1.00 9.27 1.71
N GLN A 162 0.01 9.45 2.56
CA GLN A 162 1.37 9.82 2.15
C GLN A 162 2.41 8.96 2.88
N HIS A 163 3.59 8.82 2.26
CA HIS A 163 4.77 8.28 2.91
C HIS A 163 5.46 9.36 3.73
N PHE A 164 5.44 9.21 5.04
CA PHE A 164 5.97 10.19 5.99
C PHE A 164 7.50 10.29 6.06
N ASN A 165 8.23 9.60 5.20
CA ASN A 165 9.67 9.41 5.35
C ASN A 165 10.55 10.43 4.62
N LYS A 166 9.98 11.43 3.95
CA LYS A 166 10.78 12.39 3.17
C LYS A 166 10.41 13.82 3.52
N VAL A 167 11.30 14.50 4.20
CA VAL A 167 11.16 15.91 4.60
C VAL A 167 10.87 16.85 3.40
N ALA A 168 11.40 16.54 2.22
CA ALA A 168 11.17 17.35 1.01
C ALA A 168 9.70 17.43 0.57
N ASP A 169 8.88 16.48 0.97
CA ASP A 169 7.46 16.40 0.57
C ASP A 169 6.52 16.99 1.62
N LEU A 170 7.06 17.42 2.77
CA LEU A 170 6.28 17.93 3.89
C LEU A 170 5.48 19.18 3.52
N GLU A 171 6.06 20.09 2.77
CA GLU A 171 5.39 21.33 2.33
C GLU A 171 4.24 21.06 1.36
N LEU A 172 4.40 20.05 0.49
CA LEU A 172 3.32 19.62 -0.40
C LEU A 172 2.20 18.97 0.38
N VAL A 173 2.55 18.08 1.33
CA VAL A 173 1.60 17.43 2.23
C VAL A 173 0.82 18.44 3.05
N LYS A 174 1.48 19.46 3.62
CA LYS A 174 0.83 20.54 4.35
C LYS A 174 -0.16 21.32 3.47
N ARG A 175 0.25 21.70 2.26
CA ARG A 175 -0.64 22.41 1.32
C ARG A 175 -1.86 21.57 0.94
N LEU A 176 -1.67 20.29 0.64
CA LEU A 176 -2.79 19.39 0.33
C LEU A 176 -3.72 19.21 1.53
N ALA A 177 -3.18 19.09 2.73
CA ALA A 177 -3.97 19.00 3.95
C ALA A 177 -4.80 20.24 4.20
N GLU A 178 -4.24 21.44 4.00
CA GLU A 178 -4.92 22.73 4.13
C GLU A 178 -6.00 22.91 3.05
N ASP A 179 -5.64 22.68 1.77
CA ASP A 179 -6.54 22.87 0.62
C ASP A 179 -7.78 21.96 0.68
N PHE A 180 -7.64 20.75 1.21
CA PHE A 180 -8.71 19.77 1.32
C PHE A 180 -9.20 19.55 2.75
N GLN A 181 -8.66 20.26 3.73
CA GLN A 181 -8.95 20.02 5.15
C GLN A 181 -8.78 18.55 5.55
N MET A 182 -7.72 17.92 5.05
CA MET A 182 -7.45 16.51 5.29
C MET A 182 -6.80 16.29 6.65
N TYR A 183 -7.21 15.22 7.31
CA TYR A 183 -6.44 14.69 8.42
C TYR A 183 -5.13 14.06 7.90
N VAL A 184 -4.00 14.47 8.47
CA VAL A 184 -2.67 13.95 8.12
C VAL A 184 -2.18 13.06 9.25
N PRO A 185 -2.25 11.74 9.11
CA PRO A 185 -1.82 10.83 10.17
C PRO A 185 -0.30 10.85 10.33
N GLY A 186 0.17 10.85 11.58
CA GLY A 186 1.56 10.58 11.93
C GLY A 186 2.59 11.60 11.45
N MET A 187 2.20 12.86 11.23
CA MET A 187 3.16 13.95 11.04
C MET A 187 3.92 14.26 12.34
N THR A 188 4.67 13.31 12.83
CA THR A 188 5.68 13.56 13.86
C THR A 188 7.03 13.63 13.16
N GLU A 189 7.75 14.72 13.36
CA GLU A 189 9.14 14.89 12.93
C GLU A 189 10.10 13.97 13.71
N ASP A 190 9.57 13.11 14.57
CA ASP A 190 10.31 12.27 15.49
C ASP A 190 10.79 10.99 14.80
N GLU A 191 12.04 11.01 14.34
CA GLU A 191 12.74 9.80 13.90
C GLU A 191 12.76 8.70 14.99
N GLU A 192 12.66 9.06 16.25
CA GLU A 192 12.60 8.11 17.39
C GLU A 192 11.35 7.23 17.31
N VAL A 193 10.22 7.75 16.85
CA VAL A 193 8.98 6.97 16.67
C VAL A 193 9.19 5.83 15.67
N PHE A 194 9.94 6.05 14.61
CA PHE A 194 10.23 5.03 13.60
C PHE A 194 11.31 4.02 14.04
N GLY A 195 12.03 4.30 15.12
CA GLY A 195 12.97 3.38 15.74
C GLY A 195 12.30 2.31 16.61
N ILE A 196 11.03 2.48 16.98
CA ILE A 196 10.32 1.51 17.81
C ILE A 196 9.89 0.30 16.97
N ARG A 197 10.16 -0.90 17.49
CA ARG A 197 9.85 -2.16 16.83
C ARG A 197 8.37 -2.28 16.44
N GLY A 198 8.12 -2.55 15.16
CA GLY A 198 6.77 -2.78 14.64
C GLY A 198 5.87 -1.55 14.55
N VAL A 199 6.31 -0.38 15.00
CA VAL A 199 5.51 0.85 15.04
C VAL A 199 4.91 1.19 13.69
N ARG A 200 5.72 1.15 12.63
CA ARG A 200 5.26 1.51 11.29
C ARG A 200 4.07 0.67 10.83
N HIS A 201 4.16 -0.65 11.00
CA HIS A 201 3.07 -1.57 10.64
C HIS A 201 1.83 -1.35 11.52
N CYS A 202 2.05 -1.07 12.81
CA CYS A 202 0.97 -0.74 13.73
C CYS A 202 0.21 0.53 13.31
N MET A 203 0.95 1.57 12.96
CA MET A 203 0.37 2.85 12.53
C MET A 203 -0.52 2.66 11.31
N TYR A 204 -0.02 2.02 10.26
CA TYR A 204 -0.80 1.74 9.06
C TYR A 204 -2.00 0.85 9.34
N TYR A 205 -1.82 -0.20 10.14
CA TYR A 205 -2.91 -1.08 10.51
C TYR A 205 -4.02 -0.34 11.25
N ASN A 206 -3.67 0.46 12.26
CA ASN A 206 -4.66 1.22 13.04
C ASN A 206 -5.36 2.30 12.23
N MET A 207 -4.69 2.93 11.30
CA MET A 207 -5.28 3.91 10.39
C MET A 207 -6.25 3.24 9.42
N TYR A 208 -5.76 2.23 8.69
CA TYR A 208 -6.54 1.67 7.57
C TYR A 208 -7.77 0.90 8.02
N ARG A 209 -7.76 0.23 9.18
CA ARG A 209 -8.95 -0.45 9.70
C ARG A 209 -10.13 0.48 9.97
N GLN A 210 -9.92 1.79 9.99
CA GLN A 210 -10.94 2.81 10.23
C GLN A 210 -11.46 3.46 8.93
N LEU A 211 -10.91 3.06 7.79
CA LEU A 211 -11.31 3.62 6.50
C LEU A 211 -12.58 2.96 5.98
N SER A 212 -13.40 3.75 5.32
CA SER A 212 -14.58 3.28 4.59
C SER A 212 -14.28 3.07 3.10
N CYS A 213 -13.33 3.82 2.53
CA CYS A 213 -12.94 3.75 1.14
C CYS A 213 -11.54 4.34 0.95
N SER A 214 -10.88 4.01 -0.16
CA SER A 214 -9.71 4.73 -0.62
C SER A 214 -9.82 5.15 -2.07
N VAL A 215 -9.29 6.34 -2.38
CA VAL A 215 -9.25 6.92 -3.73
C VAL A 215 -7.87 7.49 -3.99
N GLY A 216 -7.19 7.06 -5.02
CA GLY A 216 -5.93 7.69 -5.36
C GLY A 216 -4.95 6.85 -6.15
N ILE A 217 -3.74 7.38 -6.27
CA ILE A 217 -2.65 6.79 -7.05
C ILE A 217 -2.21 5.46 -6.46
N ALA A 218 -2.05 4.47 -7.33
CA ALA A 218 -1.51 3.17 -7.01
C ALA A 218 -0.14 3.25 -6.32
N GLY A 219 0.04 2.52 -5.24
CA GLY A 219 1.30 2.52 -4.49
C GLY A 219 1.24 1.67 -3.23
N THR A 220 2.15 1.93 -2.29
CA THR A 220 2.27 1.16 -1.04
C THR A 220 0.96 1.09 -0.25
N HIS A 221 0.21 2.19 -0.20
CA HIS A 221 -1.10 2.22 0.47
C HIS A 221 -2.09 1.22 -0.14
N THR A 222 -2.16 1.19 -1.48
CA THR A 222 -2.98 0.25 -2.23
C THR A 222 -2.65 -1.19 -1.87
N TRP A 223 -1.38 -1.54 -1.94
CA TRP A 223 -0.90 -2.89 -1.62
C TRP A 223 -1.16 -3.27 -0.16
N TYR A 224 -0.95 -2.34 0.76
CA TYR A 224 -1.23 -2.57 2.17
C TYR A 224 -2.71 -2.87 2.40
N MET A 225 -3.60 -2.10 1.77
CA MET A 225 -5.05 -2.30 1.88
C MET A 225 -5.48 -3.62 1.24
N LEU A 226 -4.97 -3.95 0.05
CA LEU A 226 -5.25 -5.24 -0.60
C LEU A 226 -4.85 -6.43 0.29
N ALA A 227 -3.71 -6.30 0.97
CA ALA A 227 -3.18 -7.36 1.81
C ALA A 227 -3.90 -7.51 3.16
N MET A 228 -4.25 -6.39 3.80
CA MET A 228 -4.72 -6.36 5.19
C MET A 228 -6.22 -6.14 5.32
N PHE A 229 -6.80 -5.34 4.43
CA PHE A 229 -8.18 -4.85 4.48
C PHE A 229 -8.88 -5.00 3.12
N PRO A 230 -8.93 -6.23 2.57
CA PRO A 230 -9.48 -6.45 1.23
C PRO A 230 -10.98 -6.16 1.13
N GLU A 231 -11.66 -6.02 2.25
CA GLU A 231 -13.07 -5.63 2.36
C GLU A 231 -13.32 -4.14 2.13
N ILE A 232 -12.27 -3.31 2.23
CA ILE A 232 -12.42 -1.87 2.02
C ILE A 232 -12.37 -1.55 0.53
N PRO A 233 -13.41 -0.89 -0.01
CA PRO A 233 -13.45 -0.52 -1.43
C PRO A 233 -12.32 0.43 -1.82
N GLN A 234 -11.77 0.24 -3.03
CA GLN A 234 -10.67 1.05 -3.53
C GLN A 234 -10.92 1.53 -4.96
N ILE A 235 -10.65 2.81 -5.20
CA ILE A 235 -10.53 3.41 -6.53
C ILE A 235 -9.05 3.71 -6.77
N ILE A 236 -8.43 2.96 -7.64
CA ILE A 236 -6.99 2.98 -7.88
C ILE A 236 -6.73 3.71 -9.20
N LEU A 237 -6.02 4.82 -9.12
CA LEU A 237 -5.54 5.54 -10.28
C LEU A 237 -4.15 5.01 -10.65
N TYR A 238 -3.94 4.66 -11.90
CA TYR A 238 -2.64 4.15 -12.35
C TYR A 238 -2.21 4.79 -13.67
N ASN A 239 -0.90 5.01 -13.83
CA ASN A 239 -0.36 5.47 -15.09
C ASN A 239 -0.34 4.33 -16.11
N LYS A 240 -0.97 4.52 -17.28
CA LYS A 240 -1.07 3.51 -18.34
C LYS A 240 0.30 3.12 -18.92
N ASN A 241 1.28 4.02 -18.82
CA ASN A 241 2.65 3.79 -19.29
C ASN A 241 3.53 3.09 -18.23
N GLY A 242 2.98 2.87 -17.02
CA GLY A 242 3.67 2.16 -15.95
C GLY A 242 3.76 0.66 -16.19
N VAL A 243 4.67 0.02 -15.47
CA VAL A 243 4.92 -1.43 -15.60
C VAL A 243 3.90 -2.30 -14.82
N GLU A 244 3.08 -1.70 -13.98
CA GLU A 244 2.14 -2.41 -13.11
C GLU A 244 0.84 -2.77 -13.88
N HIS A 245 0.42 -4.02 -13.81
CA HIS A 245 -0.79 -4.52 -14.52
C HIS A 245 -2.05 -4.40 -13.64
N TRP A 246 -2.43 -3.17 -13.28
CA TRP A 246 -3.54 -2.91 -12.37
C TRP A 246 -4.89 -3.44 -12.85
N GLU A 247 -5.12 -3.48 -14.16
CA GLU A 247 -6.36 -4.05 -14.72
C GLU A 247 -6.48 -5.54 -14.44
N ALA A 248 -5.40 -6.29 -14.62
CA ALA A 248 -5.38 -7.73 -14.32
C ALA A 248 -5.52 -8.00 -12.82
N ILE A 249 -4.83 -7.21 -11.99
CA ILE A 249 -4.94 -7.28 -10.52
C ILE A 249 -6.39 -7.00 -10.10
N ALA A 250 -6.99 -5.92 -10.58
CA ALA A 250 -8.37 -5.58 -10.24
C ALA A 250 -9.38 -6.61 -10.75
N ALA A 251 -9.12 -7.24 -11.89
CA ALA A 251 -9.95 -8.32 -12.40
C ALA A 251 -9.92 -9.55 -11.48
N ALA A 252 -8.73 -9.95 -11.01
CA ALA A 252 -8.56 -11.05 -10.07
C ALA A 252 -9.21 -10.73 -8.70
N GLU A 253 -9.01 -9.53 -8.19
CA GLU A 253 -9.59 -9.06 -6.94
C GLU A 253 -11.14 -9.05 -6.99
N ARG A 254 -11.72 -8.57 -8.09
CA ARG A 254 -13.19 -8.60 -8.29
C ARG A 254 -13.75 -10.02 -8.39
N LYS A 255 -13.04 -10.97 -9.00
CA LYS A 255 -13.44 -12.39 -8.99
C LYS A 255 -13.52 -12.95 -7.57
N SER A 256 -12.70 -12.44 -6.65
CA SER A 256 -12.71 -12.80 -5.23
C SER A 256 -13.75 -12.02 -4.40
N GLY A 257 -14.61 -11.24 -5.05
CA GLY A 257 -15.68 -10.49 -4.40
C GLY A 257 -15.27 -9.16 -3.79
N ARG A 258 -14.09 -8.66 -4.12
CA ARG A 258 -13.56 -7.37 -3.60
C ARG A 258 -14.01 -6.20 -4.48
N ASP A 259 -14.28 -5.05 -3.86
CA ASP A 259 -14.70 -3.83 -4.56
C ASP A 259 -13.49 -2.98 -4.95
N ILE A 260 -12.83 -3.37 -6.03
CA ILE A 260 -11.67 -2.69 -6.57
C ILE A 260 -11.94 -2.19 -7.98
N TYR A 261 -11.77 -0.89 -8.17
CA TYR A 261 -11.93 -0.20 -9.44
C TYR A 261 -10.62 0.48 -9.82
N VAL A 262 -10.23 0.35 -11.07
CA VAL A 262 -9.01 0.95 -11.60
C VAL A 262 -9.36 1.93 -12.70
N ILE A 263 -8.71 3.09 -12.68
CA ILE A 263 -8.86 4.14 -13.68
C ILE A 263 -7.47 4.50 -14.18
N GLY A 264 -7.21 4.22 -15.46
CA GLY A 264 -5.92 4.51 -16.07
C GLY A 264 -5.85 5.96 -16.55
N PHE A 265 -4.72 6.62 -16.31
CA PHE A 265 -4.42 7.96 -16.81
C PHE A 265 -3.03 8.03 -17.47
N ASP A 266 -2.77 9.05 -18.24
CA ASP A 266 -1.50 9.38 -18.87
C ASP A 266 -1.42 10.90 -19.09
N GLU A 267 -0.36 11.36 -19.76
CA GLU A 267 -0.13 12.78 -20.05
C GLU A 267 -1.19 13.42 -20.96
N ASN A 268 -1.96 12.62 -21.69
CA ASN A 268 -3.02 13.09 -22.60
C ASN A 268 -4.41 13.04 -21.95
N THR A 269 -4.51 12.56 -20.72
CA THR A 269 -5.79 12.37 -20.03
C THR A 269 -6.41 13.72 -19.65
N ASP A 270 -7.63 13.96 -20.09
CA ASP A 270 -8.39 15.14 -19.66
C ASP A 270 -8.74 15.01 -18.15
N MET A 271 -8.24 15.96 -17.36
CA MET A 271 -8.46 15.95 -15.92
C MET A 271 -9.91 16.17 -15.51
N VAL A 272 -10.72 16.84 -16.34
CA VAL A 272 -12.16 17.01 -16.08
C VAL A 272 -12.88 15.67 -16.24
N GLU A 273 -12.57 14.96 -17.32
CA GLU A 273 -13.16 13.63 -17.56
C GLU A 273 -12.65 12.62 -16.52
N LEU A 274 -11.38 12.68 -16.15
CA LEU A 274 -10.83 11.85 -15.07
C LEU A 274 -11.58 12.10 -13.75
N SER A 275 -11.77 13.37 -13.37
CA SER A 275 -12.52 13.74 -12.17
C SER A 275 -13.95 13.20 -12.20
N LYS A 276 -14.60 13.28 -13.36
CA LYS A 276 -15.96 12.76 -13.55
C LYS A 276 -16.00 11.23 -13.37
N GLN A 277 -15.08 10.50 -13.98
CA GLN A 277 -14.99 9.04 -13.83
C GLN A 277 -14.74 8.62 -12.37
N ILE A 278 -13.83 9.31 -11.68
CA ILE A 278 -13.56 9.06 -10.25
C ILE A 278 -14.85 9.29 -9.45
N LYS A 279 -15.52 10.41 -9.68
CA LYS A 279 -16.75 10.79 -8.98
C LYS A 279 -17.88 9.77 -9.21
N GLU A 280 -18.12 9.37 -10.43
CA GLU A 280 -19.16 8.39 -10.78
C GLU A 280 -18.87 7.03 -10.12
N THR A 281 -17.61 6.59 -10.15
CA THR A 281 -17.17 5.34 -9.50
C THR A 281 -17.31 5.42 -7.97
N PHE A 282 -16.96 6.55 -7.40
CA PHE A 282 -17.08 6.78 -5.94
C PHE A 282 -18.54 6.69 -5.50
N PHE A 283 -19.46 7.41 -6.17
CA PHE A 283 -20.88 7.36 -5.80
C PHE A 283 -21.50 5.98 -6.03
N TYR A 284 -21.06 5.26 -7.06
CA TYR A 284 -21.47 3.87 -7.23
C TYR A 284 -21.06 3.01 -6.03
N LEU A 285 -19.83 3.17 -5.53
CA LEU A 285 -19.34 2.44 -4.36
C LEU A 285 -20.08 2.84 -3.08
N VAL A 286 -20.35 4.14 -2.89
CA VAL A 286 -21.12 4.66 -1.75
C VAL A 286 -22.49 4.01 -1.69
N VAL A 287 -23.21 4.02 -2.81
CA VAL A 287 -24.54 3.40 -2.90
C VAL A 287 -24.49 1.90 -2.68
N LYS A 288 -23.53 1.21 -3.33
CA LYS A 288 -23.38 -0.24 -3.26
C LYS A 288 -23.07 -0.73 -1.84
N ASN A 289 -22.19 -0.04 -1.13
CA ASN A 289 -21.68 -0.47 0.18
C ASN A 289 -22.42 0.15 1.37
N GLY A 290 -23.43 0.98 1.09
CA GLY A 290 -24.24 1.56 2.15
C GLY A 290 -23.44 2.50 3.09
N PHE A 291 -22.47 3.27 2.55
CA PHE A 291 -21.83 4.35 3.32
C PHE A 291 -22.85 5.47 3.61
N THR A 292 -24.04 5.05 4.03
CA THR A 292 -25.17 5.90 4.24
C THR A 292 -25.00 6.70 5.52
N ASN A 293 -24.49 7.88 5.35
CA ASN A 293 -24.99 9.10 5.95
C ASN A 293 -24.78 10.26 4.97
N VAL A 294 -24.95 9.99 3.69
CA VAL A 294 -25.01 11.04 2.67
C VAL A 294 -26.50 11.21 2.37
N ASP A 295 -27.20 11.95 3.24
CA ASP A 295 -28.49 12.54 2.92
C ASP A 295 -28.28 13.84 2.13
#